data_3e3baf9317e5aa400a17b6c05b828a9a
#
_entry.id   3e3baf9317e5aa400a17b6c05b828a9a
#
_cell.length_a   1.000
_cell.length_b   1.000
_cell.length_c   1.000
_cell.angle_alpha   90.00
_cell.angle_beta   90.00
_cell.angle_gamma   90.00
#
_symmetry.space_group_name_H-M   'P 1'
#
loop_
_entity.id
_entity.type
_entity.pdbx_description
1 polymer ?
#
loop_
_entity_poly.entity_id
_entity_poly.type
_entity_poly.pdbx_seq_one_letter_code
_entity_poly.pdbx_strand_id
1 'polypeptide(L)'
;MEDEYLQKVRVHYPTAERSELLGKELVKYIQEHYGLPPEKIMAANSICSDDVNAMQFPHSVKDFLGPFNMGGLNGFPFTGLTGMKAFFHHVPKDGALLIFYAPHIGINKEGRPGLIKRVGQPADSSCCGAAVGALPKPTSDNSTDVATNSAASNTCENIDYQMDCIKALFEQNRSTIINSRYPIVAATQVMYTAINKRIHELVDRARNEMHCEYLFLVGGIFINGDAGQGSFVDYKHGSVIRKPHEAKNNETDLLNDFLTYHNKNL
;
A
#
# COMPACT_ATOMS: atom_id res chain seq x y z
N MET A 1 -28.05 -6.06 7.79
CA MET A 1 -27.70 -4.86 8.58
C MET A 1 -26.49 -4.25 7.92
N GLU A 2 -26.57 -3.01 7.50
CA GLU A 2 -25.45 -2.33 6.85
C GLU A 2 -24.30 -2.15 7.85
N ASP A 3 -23.07 -2.38 7.40
CA ASP A 3 -21.86 -2.25 8.25
C ASP A 3 -21.65 -0.77 8.60
N GLU A 4 -22.09 -0.36 9.78
CA GLU A 4 -22.02 1.02 10.26
C GLU A 4 -20.58 1.57 10.27
N TYR A 5 -19.59 0.71 10.54
CA TYR A 5 -18.19 1.13 10.51
C TYR A 5 -17.71 1.38 9.09
N LEU A 6 -18.07 0.50 8.15
CA LEU A 6 -17.76 0.67 6.73
C LEU A 6 -18.34 1.97 6.18
N GLN A 7 -19.55 2.37 6.61
CA GLN A 7 -20.13 3.66 6.21
C GLN A 7 -19.26 4.84 6.65
N LYS A 8 -18.70 4.80 7.85
CA LYS A 8 -17.78 5.86 8.33
C LYS A 8 -16.48 5.89 7.53
N VAL A 9 -15.96 4.74 7.14
CA VAL A 9 -14.79 4.62 6.25
C VAL A 9 -15.11 5.21 4.87
N ARG A 10 -16.27 4.90 4.32
CA ARG A 10 -16.71 5.36 2.99
C ARG A 10 -16.94 6.87 2.88
N VAL A 11 -17.07 7.59 4.00
CA VAL A 11 -17.06 9.07 3.99
C VAL A 11 -15.76 9.62 3.41
N HIS A 12 -14.64 8.91 3.62
CA HIS A 12 -13.30 9.33 3.17
C HIS A 12 -12.81 8.52 1.95
N TYR A 13 -13.23 7.27 1.85
CA TYR A 13 -12.85 6.30 0.83
C TYR A 13 -14.11 5.60 0.29
N PRO A 14 -14.84 6.23 -0.64
CA PRO A 14 -16.18 5.79 -1.06
C PRO A 14 -16.25 4.37 -1.62
N THR A 15 -15.16 3.87 -2.20
CA THR A 15 -15.05 2.53 -2.80
C THR A 15 -14.40 1.50 -1.88
N ALA A 16 -14.18 1.84 -0.60
CA ALA A 16 -13.60 0.92 0.36
C ALA A 16 -14.52 -0.25 0.68
N GLU A 17 -13.90 -1.43 0.82
CA GLU A 17 -14.52 -2.68 1.22
C GLU A 17 -13.73 -3.36 2.34
N ARG A 18 -14.33 -4.37 2.99
CA ARG A 18 -13.62 -5.21 3.96
C ARG A 18 -12.44 -5.92 3.30
N SER A 19 -11.23 -5.70 3.81
CA SER A 19 -9.99 -6.20 3.18
C SER A 19 -9.92 -7.73 3.14
N GLU A 20 -10.47 -8.41 4.15
CA GLU A 20 -10.48 -9.87 4.20
C GLU A 20 -11.36 -10.48 3.12
N LEU A 21 -12.53 -9.89 2.87
CA LEU A 21 -13.46 -10.36 1.84
C LEU A 21 -12.85 -10.20 0.46
N LEU A 22 -12.43 -8.98 0.11
CA LEU A 22 -11.83 -8.70 -1.20
C LEU A 22 -10.54 -9.49 -1.43
N GLY A 23 -9.72 -9.68 -0.38
CA GLY A 23 -8.50 -10.46 -0.50
C GLY A 23 -8.77 -11.93 -0.86
N LYS A 24 -9.75 -12.57 -0.20
CA LYS A 24 -10.15 -13.96 -0.52
C LYS A 24 -10.68 -14.10 -1.95
N GLU A 25 -11.49 -13.16 -2.37
CA GLU A 25 -12.08 -13.19 -3.71
C GLU A 25 -11.06 -12.92 -4.80
N LEU A 26 -10.09 -12.05 -4.57
CA LEU A 26 -8.98 -11.82 -5.49
C LEU A 26 -8.13 -13.09 -5.67
N VAL A 27 -7.83 -13.80 -4.57
CA VAL A 27 -7.14 -15.10 -4.63
C VAL A 27 -7.93 -16.09 -5.48
N LYS A 28 -9.22 -16.24 -5.20
CA LYS A 28 -10.11 -17.12 -5.96
C LYS A 28 -10.16 -16.73 -7.45
N TYR A 29 -10.27 -15.43 -7.73
CA TYR A 29 -10.26 -14.93 -9.11
C TYR A 29 -8.97 -15.30 -9.85
N ILE A 30 -7.79 -15.11 -9.23
CA ILE A 30 -6.51 -15.47 -9.82
C ILE A 30 -6.45 -16.99 -10.09
N GLN A 31 -6.89 -17.82 -9.17
CA GLN A 31 -6.94 -19.27 -9.33
C GLN A 31 -7.83 -19.70 -10.50
N GLU A 32 -9.04 -19.17 -10.57
CA GLU A 32 -10.03 -19.57 -11.57
C GLU A 32 -9.71 -19.08 -12.99
N HIS A 33 -9.14 -17.87 -13.12
CA HIS A 33 -8.90 -17.25 -14.44
C HIS A 33 -7.48 -17.51 -14.99
N TYR A 34 -6.51 -17.73 -14.12
CA TYR A 34 -5.12 -17.95 -14.54
C TYR A 34 -4.61 -19.37 -14.25
N GLY A 35 -5.43 -20.20 -13.61
CA GLY A 35 -5.05 -21.58 -13.28
C GLY A 35 -3.87 -21.68 -12.29
N LEU A 36 -3.68 -20.66 -11.46
CA LEU A 36 -2.54 -20.52 -10.56
C LEU A 36 -2.94 -20.84 -9.12
N PRO A 37 -2.58 -22.00 -8.58
CA PRO A 37 -2.83 -22.31 -7.18
C PRO A 37 -1.90 -21.48 -6.27
N PRO A 38 -2.31 -21.15 -5.02
CA PRO A 38 -1.59 -20.24 -4.13
C PRO A 38 -0.13 -20.64 -3.88
N GLU A 39 0.16 -21.93 -3.80
CA GLU A 39 1.51 -22.46 -3.58
C GLU A 39 2.46 -22.24 -4.77
N LYS A 40 1.96 -21.73 -5.88
CA LYS A 40 2.77 -21.31 -7.04
C LYS A 40 2.88 -19.81 -7.18
N ILE A 41 2.27 -19.04 -6.27
CA ILE A 41 2.32 -17.59 -6.32
C ILE A 41 3.27 -17.10 -5.22
N MET A 42 4.37 -16.46 -5.62
CA MET A 42 5.25 -15.75 -4.70
C MET A 42 4.73 -14.35 -4.47
N ALA A 43 4.28 -14.06 -3.26
CA ALA A 43 3.75 -12.76 -2.89
C ALA A 43 4.84 -11.84 -2.31
N ALA A 44 4.73 -10.56 -2.60
CA ALA A 44 5.42 -9.49 -1.90
C ALA A 44 4.42 -8.45 -1.39
N ASN A 45 4.82 -7.75 -0.35
CA ASN A 45 4.06 -6.59 0.11
C ASN A 45 4.95 -5.35 0.21
N SER A 46 4.39 -4.19 -0.10
CA SER A 46 4.95 -2.87 0.20
C SER A 46 3.93 -2.12 1.05
N ILE A 47 3.88 -2.48 2.32
CA ILE A 47 3.02 -1.89 3.36
C ILE A 47 3.87 -1.34 4.49
N CYS A 48 3.28 -0.50 5.32
CA CYS A 48 3.98 0.07 6.47
C CYS A 48 4.37 -1.00 7.49
N SER A 49 5.53 -0.82 8.12
CA SER A 49 6.02 -1.63 9.23
C SER A 49 5.25 -1.44 10.55
N ASP A 50 4.21 -0.60 10.58
CA ASP A 50 3.32 -0.42 11.74
C ASP A 50 2.68 -1.77 12.14
N ASP A 51 2.65 -2.06 13.44
CA ASP A 51 2.17 -3.32 14.03
C ASP A 51 0.71 -3.65 13.65
N VAL A 52 -0.13 -2.64 13.46
CA VAL A 52 -1.54 -2.83 13.06
C VAL A 52 -1.68 -3.53 11.71
N ASN A 53 -0.73 -3.37 10.81
CA ASN A 53 -0.77 -4.03 9.51
C ASN A 53 -0.43 -5.52 9.61
N ALA A 54 0.49 -5.89 10.51
CA ALA A 54 0.84 -7.29 10.75
C ALA A 54 -0.33 -8.10 11.32
N MET A 55 -1.19 -7.46 12.13
CA MET A 55 -2.35 -8.10 12.76
C MET A 55 -3.60 -8.11 11.87
N GLN A 56 -3.76 -7.12 11.01
CA GLN A 56 -4.99 -6.87 10.25
C GLN A 56 -4.82 -7.08 8.75
N PHE A 57 -3.64 -7.46 8.30
CA PHE A 57 -3.42 -7.77 6.88
C PHE A 57 -4.28 -8.96 6.45
N PRO A 58 -4.86 -8.97 5.23
CA PRO A 58 -5.75 -10.03 4.79
C PRO A 58 -5.11 -11.41 4.96
N HIS A 59 -5.77 -12.29 5.71
CA HIS A 59 -5.27 -13.65 5.95
C HIS A 59 -5.08 -14.46 4.66
N SER A 60 -5.82 -14.13 3.60
CA SER A 60 -5.69 -14.73 2.28
C SER A 60 -4.27 -14.63 1.69
N VAL A 61 -3.48 -13.62 2.07
CA VAL A 61 -2.09 -13.51 1.65
C VAL A 61 -1.20 -14.61 2.26
N LYS A 62 -1.62 -15.20 3.37
CA LYS A 62 -0.88 -16.31 4.02
C LYS A 62 -0.94 -17.62 3.23
N ASP A 63 -1.88 -17.73 2.30
CA ASP A 63 -2.01 -18.90 1.44
C ASP A 63 -0.96 -18.92 0.31
N PHE A 64 -0.33 -17.77 0.05
CA PHE A 64 0.74 -17.64 -0.91
C PHE A 64 2.13 -17.93 -0.31
N LEU A 65 3.11 -18.13 -1.18
CA LEU A 65 4.52 -18.12 -0.77
C LEU A 65 4.96 -16.71 -0.37
N GLY A 66 5.78 -16.59 0.64
CA GLY A 66 6.23 -15.31 1.18
C GLY A 66 5.47 -14.89 2.45
N PRO A 67 5.14 -13.62 2.65
CA PRO A 67 5.42 -12.51 1.74
C PRO A 67 6.86 -12.00 1.80
N PHE A 68 7.37 -11.54 0.66
CA PHE A 68 8.60 -10.76 0.61
C PHE A 68 8.29 -9.31 1.01
N ASN A 69 8.90 -8.81 2.06
CA ASN A 69 8.61 -7.48 2.58
C ASN A 69 9.45 -6.41 1.89
N MET A 70 8.82 -5.52 1.13
CA MET A 70 9.46 -4.40 0.41
C MET A 70 9.27 -3.06 1.10
N GLY A 71 8.22 -2.92 1.90
CA GLY A 71 7.81 -1.67 2.52
C GLY A 71 8.62 -1.29 3.77
N GLY A 72 8.64 -0.01 4.02
CA GLY A 72 9.11 0.58 5.27
C GLY A 72 8.06 1.52 5.83
N LEU A 73 8.47 2.68 6.37
CA LEU A 73 7.53 3.67 6.89
C LEU A 73 6.50 4.06 5.83
N ASN A 74 5.24 4.12 6.23
CA ASN A 74 4.07 4.45 5.42
C ASN A 74 3.94 3.61 4.12
N GLY A 75 4.57 2.42 4.07
CA GLY A 75 4.46 1.50 2.94
C GLY A 75 5.34 1.82 1.74
N PHE A 76 6.22 2.83 1.81
CA PHE A 76 7.10 3.13 0.68
C PHE A 76 8.14 2.01 0.47
N PRO A 77 8.41 1.57 -0.80
CA PRO A 77 9.26 0.41 -1.08
C PRO A 77 10.75 0.72 -0.93
N PHE A 78 11.21 0.84 0.32
CA PHE A 78 12.59 1.20 0.66
C PHE A 78 13.64 0.11 0.36
N THR A 79 13.23 -1.14 0.11
CA THR A 79 14.15 -2.19 -0.36
C THR A 79 14.72 -1.92 -1.75
N GLY A 80 14.06 -1.04 -2.51
CA GLY A 80 14.54 -0.53 -3.79
C GLY A 80 14.75 -1.62 -4.85
N LEU A 81 15.61 -1.32 -5.83
CA LEU A 81 15.83 -2.19 -6.98
C LEU A 81 16.45 -3.54 -6.60
N THR A 82 17.35 -3.57 -5.61
CA THR A 82 17.97 -4.81 -5.14
C THR A 82 16.92 -5.75 -4.55
N GLY A 83 16.01 -5.25 -3.72
CA GLY A 83 14.90 -6.04 -3.18
C GLY A 83 13.95 -6.53 -4.28
N MET A 84 13.61 -5.70 -5.25
CA MET A 84 12.76 -6.10 -6.38
C MET A 84 13.39 -7.23 -7.21
N LYS A 85 14.69 -7.13 -7.54
CA LYS A 85 15.41 -8.19 -8.24
C LYS A 85 15.46 -9.49 -7.44
N ALA A 86 15.78 -9.41 -6.15
CA ALA A 86 15.78 -10.57 -5.26
C ALA A 86 14.42 -11.26 -5.24
N PHE A 87 13.34 -10.50 -5.10
CA PHE A 87 11.98 -11.02 -5.15
C PHE A 87 11.68 -11.75 -6.46
N PHE A 88 12.08 -11.22 -7.61
CA PHE A 88 11.85 -11.85 -8.91
C PHE A 88 12.56 -13.21 -9.04
N HIS A 89 13.68 -13.40 -8.36
CA HIS A 89 14.39 -14.69 -8.33
C HIS A 89 13.74 -15.74 -7.40
N HIS A 90 12.84 -15.34 -6.51
CA HIS A 90 12.18 -16.27 -5.58
C HIS A 90 10.93 -16.94 -6.17
N VAL A 91 10.54 -16.61 -7.39
CA VAL A 91 9.37 -17.20 -8.03
C VAL A 91 9.56 -18.71 -8.22
N PRO A 92 8.58 -19.56 -7.87
CA PRO A 92 8.66 -20.99 -8.11
C PRO A 92 8.61 -21.29 -9.61
N LYS A 93 9.12 -22.46 -9.98
CA LYS A 93 9.02 -22.95 -11.36
C LYS A 93 7.55 -23.02 -11.78
N ASP A 94 7.25 -22.50 -12.97
CA ASP A 94 5.88 -22.41 -13.52
C ASP A 94 4.90 -21.65 -12.58
N GLY A 95 5.42 -20.70 -11.83
CA GLY A 95 4.67 -19.87 -10.90
C GLY A 95 4.43 -18.44 -11.40
N ALA A 96 3.94 -17.61 -10.50
CA ALA A 96 3.69 -16.20 -10.73
C ALA A 96 4.16 -15.34 -9.56
N LEU A 97 4.29 -14.05 -9.82
CA LEU A 97 4.60 -13.02 -8.83
C LEU A 97 3.36 -12.18 -8.54
N LEU A 98 3.17 -11.81 -7.29
CA LEU A 98 2.09 -10.93 -6.85
C LEU A 98 2.64 -9.87 -5.91
N ILE A 99 2.44 -8.59 -6.22
CA ILE A 99 2.87 -7.46 -5.38
C ILE A 99 1.64 -6.71 -4.89
N PHE A 100 1.43 -6.72 -3.56
CA PHE A 100 0.50 -5.80 -2.90
C PHE A 100 1.25 -4.57 -2.42
N TYR A 101 0.69 -3.37 -2.67
CA TYR A 101 1.31 -2.14 -2.19
C TYR A 101 0.27 -1.11 -1.78
N ALA A 102 0.47 -0.55 -0.59
CA ALA A 102 -0.45 0.43 -0.03
C ALA A 102 0.24 1.29 1.04
N PRO A 103 0.02 2.61 1.07
CA PRO A 103 0.07 3.34 2.32
C PRO A 103 -1.09 2.91 3.21
N HIS A 104 -1.03 3.25 4.49
CA HIS A 104 -2.16 3.01 5.36
C HIS A 104 -2.59 4.26 6.14
N ILE A 105 -3.84 4.23 6.61
CA ILE A 105 -4.44 5.26 7.44
C ILE A 105 -5.38 4.60 8.45
N GLY A 106 -5.47 5.17 9.64
CA GLY A 106 -6.51 4.80 10.60
C GLY A 106 -7.79 5.59 10.39
N ILE A 107 -8.94 4.96 10.65
CA ILE A 107 -10.22 5.65 10.84
C ILE A 107 -10.86 5.05 12.08
N ASN A 108 -11.07 5.85 13.12
CA ASN A 108 -11.65 5.36 14.37
C ASN A 108 -13.18 5.21 14.29
N LYS A 109 -13.79 4.68 15.34
CA LYS A 109 -15.24 4.45 15.40
C LYS A 109 -16.08 5.72 15.31
N GLU A 110 -15.52 6.91 15.57
CA GLU A 110 -16.16 8.20 15.34
C GLU A 110 -16.03 8.70 13.91
N GLY A 111 -15.32 7.95 13.02
CA GLY A 111 -15.09 8.33 11.63
C GLY A 111 -13.96 9.36 11.46
N ARG A 112 -13.11 9.56 12.48
CA ARG A 112 -11.98 10.51 12.41
C ARG A 112 -10.78 9.87 11.72
N PRO A 113 -10.29 10.44 10.59
CA PRO A 113 -9.13 9.89 9.88
C PRO A 113 -7.82 10.24 10.61
N GLY A 114 -6.83 9.34 10.47
CA GLY A 114 -5.52 9.46 11.09
C GLY A 114 -5.44 8.93 12.53
N LEU A 115 -6.51 8.39 13.07
CA LEU A 115 -6.62 7.89 14.44
C LEU A 115 -7.21 6.48 14.49
N ILE A 116 -6.74 5.69 15.44
CA ILE A 116 -7.36 4.40 15.85
C ILE A 116 -7.17 4.14 17.33
N LYS A 117 -8.03 3.34 17.90
CA LYS A 117 -7.85 2.75 19.21
C LYS A 117 -7.17 1.40 19.10
N ARG A 118 -5.90 1.30 19.54
CA ARG A 118 -5.12 0.07 19.52
C ARG A 118 -5.47 -0.84 20.71
N VAL A 119 -5.18 -2.12 20.58
CA VAL A 119 -5.30 -3.09 21.70
C VAL A 119 -4.46 -2.61 22.88
N GLY A 120 -5.04 -2.62 24.08
CA GLY A 120 -4.34 -2.26 25.32
C GLY A 120 -4.09 -0.77 25.52
N GLN A 121 -4.46 0.10 24.61
CA GLN A 121 -4.32 1.56 24.78
C GLN A 121 -5.63 2.18 25.30
N PRO A 122 -5.55 3.11 26.29
CA PRO A 122 -6.74 3.75 26.85
C PRO A 122 -7.37 4.80 25.92
N ALA A 123 -6.58 5.38 25.02
CA ALA A 123 -6.98 6.46 24.11
C ALA A 123 -6.60 6.14 22.65
N ASP A 124 -7.16 6.92 21.72
CA ASP A 124 -6.79 6.88 20.32
C ASP A 124 -5.31 7.28 20.12
N SER A 125 -4.67 6.68 19.14
CA SER A 125 -3.31 6.98 18.73
C SER A 125 -3.21 7.20 17.23
N SER A 126 -2.15 7.87 16.77
CA SER A 126 -1.92 8.14 15.34
C SER A 126 -1.77 6.85 14.54
N CYS A 127 -2.39 6.84 13.35
CA CYS A 127 -2.28 5.77 12.37
C CYS A 127 -2.49 6.31 10.93
N CYS A 128 -1.51 6.34 10.05
CA CYS A 128 -0.10 5.98 10.23
C CYS A 128 0.65 7.06 11.04
N GLY A 129 1.37 6.66 12.07
CA GLY A 129 2.15 7.58 12.89
C GLY A 129 3.20 8.37 12.09
N ALA A 130 3.89 7.70 11.16
CA ALA A 130 4.87 8.35 10.29
C ALA A 130 4.21 9.40 9.36
N ALA A 131 3.03 9.10 8.80
CA ALA A 131 2.31 10.06 7.96
C ALA A 131 1.86 11.29 8.75
N VAL A 132 1.29 11.09 9.95
CA VAL A 132 0.86 12.18 10.83
C VAL A 132 2.05 13.05 11.24
N GLY A 133 3.18 12.43 11.62
CA GLY A 133 4.40 13.13 12.01
C GLY A 133 5.10 13.89 10.88
N ALA A 134 4.83 13.50 9.63
CA ALA A 134 5.40 14.15 8.44
C ALA A 134 4.49 15.23 7.83
N LEU A 135 3.29 15.46 8.36
CA LEU A 135 2.38 16.48 7.82
C LEU A 135 3.03 17.87 7.84
N PRO A 136 2.96 18.63 6.73
CA PRO A 136 3.41 20.00 6.71
C PRO A 136 2.63 20.85 7.73
N LYS A 137 3.34 21.63 8.55
CA LYS A 137 2.71 22.53 9.52
C LYS A 137 2.13 23.74 8.80
N PRO A 138 0.96 24.28 9.22
CA PRO A 138 0.51 25.58 8.74
C PRO A 138 1.61 26.63 8.97
N THR A 139 1.87 27.46 7.98
CA THR A 139 2.82 28.58 8.12
C THR A 139 2.16 29.69 8.96
N SER A 140 2.25 29.57 10.26
CA SER A 140 2.14 30.70 11.18
C SER A 140 3.51 30.85 11.82
N ASP A 141 4.13 31.97 11.54
CA ASP A 141 5.41 32.45 12.06
C ASP A 141 6.67 32.13 11.28
N ASN A 142 7.42 33.21 11.10
CA ASN A 142 8.78 33.33 10.60
C ASN A 142 9.84 32.53 11.38
N SER A 143 9.56 31.29 11.74
CA SER A 143 10.60 30.36 12.12
C SER A 143 11.24 29.88 10.84
N THR A 144 12.38 30.43 10.52
CA THR A 144 13.39 29.87 9.65
C THR A 144 13.90 28.55 10.26
N ASP A 145 13.04 27.58 10.44
CA ASP A 145 13.43 26.19 10.41
C ASP A 145 13.78 25.90 8.94
N VAL A 146 14.94 26.43 8.55
CA VAL A 146 15.67 26.03 7.37
C VAL A 146 15.66 24.51 7.43
N ALA A 147 14.86 23.89 6.54
CA ALA A 147 15.11 22.51 6.18
C ALA A 147 16.61 22.49 5.87
N THR A 148 17.38 21.95 6.77
CA THR A 148 18.79 21.67 6.51
C THR A 148 18.76 20.75 5.30
N ASN A 149 18.96 21.34 4.13
CA ASN A 149 19.39 20.62 2.95
C ASN A 149 20.70 19.94 3.34
N SER A 150 20.62 18.84 4.05
CA SER A 150 21.71 17.89 4.12
C SER A 150 21.78 17.26 2.74
N ALA A 151 22.38 17.99 1.80
CA ALA A 151 22.87 17.45 0.57
C ALA A 151 23.64 16.18 0.93
N ALA A 152 23.11 15.01 0.51
CA ALA A 152 23.84 13.76 0.36
C ALA A 152 24.92 13.47 1.43
N SER A 153 24.57 13.56 2.72
CA SER A 153 25.31 12.82 3.74
C SER A 153 25.01 11.34 3.51
N ASN A 154 26.01 10.48 3.63
CA ASN A 154 25.87 9.03 3.51
C ASN A 154 24.57 8.59 4.16
N THR A 155 23.66 8.01 3.39
CA THR A 155 22.33 7.59 3.86
C THR A 155 22.41 6.64 5.06
N CYS A 156 23.53 5.94 5.24
CA CYS A 156 23.80 5.07 6.39
C CYS A 156 24.04 5.85 7.70
N GLU A 157 24.38 7.13 7.64
CA GLU A 157 24.57 8.00 8.82
C GLU A 157 23.27 8.70 9.22
N ASN A 158 22.28 8.76 8.33
CA ASN A 158 20.97 9.33 8.62
C ASN A 158 20.09 8.30 9.31
N ILE A 159 19.98 8.40 10.63
CA ILE A 159 19.20 7.48 11.47
C ILE A 159 17.69 7.56 11.22
N ASP A 160 17.19 8.59 10.55
CA ASP A 160 15.76 8.80 10.25
C ASP A 160 15.47 8.97 8.75
N TYR A 161 16.33 8.40 7.92
CA TYR A 161 16.27 8.52 6.45
C TYR A 161 14.88 8.31 5.85
N GLN A 162 14.17 7.27 6.30
CA GLN A 162 12.84 6.98 5.77
C GLN A 162 11.84 8.10 6.10
N MET A 163 11.88 8.63 7.30
CA MET A 163 11.03 9.73 7.73
C MET A 163 11.33 11.02 6.96
N ASP A 164 12.61 11.30 6.71
CA ASP A 164 13.00 12.47 5.93
C ASP A 164 12.57 12.38 4.47
N CYS A 165 12.60 11.18 3.88
CA CYS A 165 12.01 10.95 2.55
C CYS A 165 10.51 11.25 2.52
N ILE A 166 9.76 10.84 3.55
CA ILE A 166 8.31 11.09 3.64
C ILE A 166 8.04 12.59 3.83
N LYS A 167 8.76 13.26 4.73
CA LYS A 167 8.66 14.71 4.94
C LYS A 167 8.91 15.48 3.65
N ALA A 168 10.00 15.14 2.92
CA ALA A 168 10.33 15.77 1.65
C ALA A 168 9.23 15.59 0.60
N LEU A 169 8.65 14.38 0.49
CA LEU A 169 7.53 14.10 -0.39
C LEU A 169 6.30 14.94 -0.04
N PHE A 170 5.95 15.03 1.23
CA PHE A 170 4.78 15.79 1.67
C PHE A 170 5.00 17.30 1.51
N GLU A 171 6.22 17.79 1.73
CA GLU A 171 6.55 19.20 1.51
C GLU A 171 6.47 19.58 0.02
N GLN A 172 6.90 18.70 -0.90
CA GLN A 172 6.71 18.90 -2.35
C GLN A 172 5.22 18.98 -2.75
N ASN A 173 4.33 18.40 -1.95
CA ASN A 173 2.87 18.39 -2.16
C ASN A 173 2.11 19.22 -1.12
N ARG A 174 2.83 20.15 -0.45
CA ARG A 174 2.32 20.94 0.67
C ARG A 174 0.95 21.57 0.40
N SER A 175 0.79 22.27 -0.72
CA SER A 175 -0.46 22.97 -1.04
C SER A 175 -1.65 22.02 -1.15
N THR A 176 -1.47 20.86 -1.76
CA THR A 176 -2.51 19.83 -1.88
C THR A 176 -2.92 19.30 -0.50
N ILE A 177 -1.95 19.11 0.38
CA ILE A 177 -2.19 18.53 1.71
C ILE A 177 -2.86 19.55 2.63
N ILE A 178 -2.29 20.74 2.80
CA ILE A 178 -2.79 21.71 3.80
C ILE A 178 -4.14 22.35 3.42
N ASN A 179 -4.44 22.45 2.11
CA ASN A 179 -5.71 23.01 1.65
C ASN A 179 -6.85 21.97 1.62
N SER A 180 -6.54 20.71 1.94
CA SER A 180 -7.55 19.66 2.03
C SER A 180 -8.38 19.79 3.31
N ARG A 181 -9.68 19.48 3.23
CA ARG A 181 -10.55 19.36 4.41
C ARG A 181 -9.98 18.37 5.45
N TYR A 182 -9.30 17.32 4.98
CA TYR A 182 -8.66 16.29 5.80
C TYR A 182 -7.20 16.11 5.34
N PRO A 183 -6.24 16.89 5.87
CA PRO A 183 -4.84 16.84 5.43
C PRO A 183 -4.22 15.44 5.44
N ILE A 184 -4.54 14.60 6.44
CA ILE A 184 -4.01 13.24 6.53
C ILE A 184 -4.56 12.32 5.42
N VAL A 185 -5.81 12.52 4.98
CA VAL A 185 -6.39 11.78 3.84
C VAL A 185 -5.69 12.18 2.54
N ALA A 186 -5.47 13.49 2.35
CA ALA A 186 -4.72 13.99 1.18
C ALA A 186 -3.26 13.50 1.18
N ALA A 187 -2.59 13.52 2.34
CA ALA A 187 -1.23 13.00 2.48
C ALA A 187 -1.15 11.48 2.16
N THR A 188 -2.16 10.71 2.58
CA THR A 188 -2.24 9.28 2.25
C THR A 188 -2.40 9.07 0.74
N GLN A 189 -3.19 9.91 0.05
CA GLN A 189 -3.34 9.85 -1.40
C GLN A 189 -2.04 10.24 -2.13
N VAL A 190 -1.32 11.24 -1.64
CA VAL A 190 0.01 11.63 -2.15
C VAL A 190 0.99 10.46 -2.00
N MET A 191 1.00 9.82 -0.85
CA MET A 191 1.86 8.66 -0.60
C MET A 191 1.49 7.48 -1.53
N TYR A 192 0.20 7.18 -1.70
CA TYR A 192 -0.23 6.15 -2.65
C TYR A 192 0.31 6.42 -4.07
N THR A 193 0.16 7.64 -4.55
CA THR A 193 0.67 8.03 -5.89
C THR A 193 2.18 7.82 -6.01
N ALA A 194 2.94 8.17 -4.95
CA ALA A 194 4.38 7.98 -4.94
C ALA A 194 4.79 6.50 -4.89
N ILE A 195 4.10 5.68 -4.08
CA ILE A 195 4.34 4.23 -4.00
C ILE A 195 4.02 3.58 -5.35
N ASN A 196 2.85 3.87 -5.92
CA ASN A 196 2.42 3.31 -7.20
C ASN A 196 3.47 3.60 -8.30
N LYS A 197 3.89 4.86 -8.43
CA LYS A 197 4.95 5.26 -9.36
C LYS A 197 6.25 4.50 -9.10
N ARG A 198 6.68 4.40 -7.84
CA ARG A 198 7.94 3.73 -7.48
C ARG A 198 7.89 2.22 -7.75
N ILE A 199 6.78 1.54 -7.47
CA ILE A 199 6.63 0.11 -7.76
C ILE A 199 6.77 -0.13 -9.27
N HIS A 200 6.08 0.65 -10.12
CA HIS A 200 6.20 0.51 -11.58
C HIS A 200 7.63 0.79 -12.07
N GLU A 201 8.31 1.82 -11.56
CA GLU A 201 9.71 2.10 -11.88
C GLU A 201 10.63 0.92 -11.51
N LEU A 202 10.42 0.29 -10.35
CA LEU A 202 11.21 -0.85 -9.89
C LEU A 202 10.95 -2.09 -10.74
N VAL A 203 9.68 -2.36 -11.05
CA VAL A 203 9.27 -3.45 -11.94
C VAL A 203 9.90 -3.29 -13.32
N ASP A 204 9.80 -2.11 -13.92
CA ASP A 204 10.37 -1.84 -15.24
C ASP A 204 11.89 -2.05 -15.27
N ARG A 205 12.60 -1.61 -14.24
CA ARG A 205 14.06 -1.78 -14.13
C ARG A 205 14.49 -3.22 -13.82
N ALA A 206 13.64 -4.00 -13.14
CA ALA A 206 13.92 -5.40 -12.80
C ALA A 206 13.34 -6.39 -13.83
N ARG A 207 12.60 -5.93 -14.82
CA ARG A 207 11.81 -6.75 -15.76
C ARG A 207 12.60 -7.91 -16.41
N ASN A 208 13.86 -7.69 -16.74
CA ASN A 208 14.71 -8.70 -17.35
C ASN A 208 15.04 -9.89 -16.43
N GLU A 209 14.89 -9.72 -15.12
CA GLU A 209 15.09 -10.77 -14.11
C GLU A 209 13.83 -11.64 -13.93
N MET A 210 12.72 -11.27 -14.52
CA MET A 210 11.47 -12.01 -14.36
C MET A 210 11.46 -13.27 -15.25
N HIS A 211 11.33 -14.41 -14.61
CA HIS A 211 11.36 -15.73 -15.28
C HIS A 211 9.99 -16.41 -15.35
N CYS A 212 8.97 -15.87 -14.65
CA CYS A 212 7.60 -16.38 -14.66
C CYS A 212 6.73 -15.78 -15.77
N GLU A 213 5.57 -16.38 -16.02
CA GLU A 213 4.63 -15.93 -17.05
C GLU A 213 3.84 -14.69 -16.61
N TYR A 214 3.48 -14.60 -15.32
CA TYR A 214 2.59 -13.54 -14.81
C TYR A 214 3.23 -12.78 -13.65
N LEU A 215 3.04 -11.46 -13.66
CA LEU A 215 3.23 -10.56 -12.53
C LEU A 215 1.93 -9.79 -12.29
N PHE A 216 1.35 -9.97 -11.12
CA PHE A 216 0.18 -9.25 -10.66
C PHE A 216 0.60 -8.06 -9.79
N LEU A 217 0.10 -6.87 -10.11
CA LEU A 217 0.28 -5.66 -9.32
C LEU A 217 -1.07 -5.23 -8.75
N VAL A 218 -1.17 -5.11 -7.43
CA VAL A 218 -2.41 -4.73 -6.74
C VAL A 218 -2.09 -3.61 -5.77
N GLY A 219 -2.58 -2.42 -6.07
CA GLY A 219 -2.34 -1.20 -5.32
C GLY A 219 -3.61 -0.58 -4.76
N GLY A 220 -3.51 -0.01 -3.57
CA GLY A 220 -4.64 0.65 -2.94
C GLY A 220 -4.25 1.45 -1.71
N ILE A 221 -5.24 1.84 -0.94
CA ILE A 221 -5.07 2.44 0.39
C ILE A 221 -5.61 1.44 1.41
N PHE A 222 -4.77 1.07 2.37
CA PHE A 222 -5.15 0.17 3.45
C PHE A 222 -5.67 0.99 4.63
N ILE A 223 -6.85 0.64 5.14
CA ILE A 223 -7.53 1.42 6.17
C ILE A 223 -7.69 0.54 7.41
N ASN A 224 -7.03 0.95 8.49
CA ASN A 224 -7.11 0.25 9.76
C ASN A 224 -8.30 0.79 10.57
N GLY A 225 -9.13 -0.12 11.08
CA GLY A 225 -10.15 0.18 12.06
C GLY A 225 -9.61 0.09 13.50
N ASP A 226 -10.43 0.51 14.44
CA ASP A 226 -10.18 0.30 15.87
C ASP A 226 -10.00 -1.20 16.19
N ALA A 227 -9.37 -1.49 17.31
CA ALA A 227 -9.18 -2.87 17.80
C ALA A 227 -10.49 -3.67 17.73
N GLY A 228 -10.45 -4.81 17.04
CA GLY A 228 -11.61 -5.70 16.83
C GLY A 228 -12.55 -5.31 15.68
N GLN A 229 -12.34 -4.18 15.01
CA GLN A 229 -13.16 -3.75 13.88
C GLN A 229 -12.65 -4.25 12.52
N GLY A 230 -11.45 -4.84 12.48
CA GLY A 230 -10.80 -5.30 11.24
C GLY A 230 -10.24 -4.16 10.40
N SER A 231 -9.99 -4.47 9.15
CA SER A 231 -9.41 -3.54 8.19
C SER A 231 -10.23 -3.48 6.89
N PHE A 232 -9.98 -2.41 6.13
CA PHE A 232 -10.62 -2.17 4.86
C PHE A 232 -9.56 -1.84 3.82
N VAL A 233 -9.92 -1.95 2.55
CA VAL A 233 -9.04 -1.56 1.44
C VAL A 233 -9.85 -0.80 0.40
N ASP A 234 -9.26 0.26 -0.11
CA ASP A 234 -9.74 1.00 -1.26
C ASP A 234 -8.76 0.76 -2.41
N TYR A 235 -9.06 -0.25 -3.26
CA TYR A 235 -8.22 -0.58 -4.41
C TYR A 235 -8.25 0.54 -5.44
N LYS A 236 -7.08 0.96 -5.90
CA LYS A 236 -6.87 2.05 -6.86
C LYS A 236 -6.25 1.56 -8.17
N HIS A 237 -5.55 0.45 -8.12
CA HIS A 237 -4.86 -0.12 -9.27
C HIS A 237 -4.83 -1.63 -9.15
N GLY A 238 -5.01 -2.30 -10.29
CA GLY A 238 -4.74 -3.71 -10.44
C GLY A 238 -4.37 -3.98 -11.88
N SER A 239 -3.20 -4.58 -12.09
CA SER A 239 -2.77 -4.98 -13.42
C SER A 239 -2.11 -6.35 -13.42
N VAL A 240 -2.14 -7.00 -14.58
CA VAL A 240 -1.36 -8.20 -14.83
C VAL A 240 -0.44 -7.96 -16.01
N ILE A 241 0.84 -8.21 -15.80
CA ILE A 241 1.89 -8.14 -16.83
C ILE A 241 2.23 -9.55 -17.24
N ARG A 242 2.05 -9.89 -18.54
CA ARG A 242 2.31 -11.20 -19.10
C ARG A 242 3.62 -11.20 -19.89
N LYS A 243 4.39 -12.29 -19.79
CA LYS A 243 5.54 -12.56 -20.66
C LYS A 243 5.06 -13.05 -22.05
N PRO A 244 5.74 -12.78 -23.19
CA PRO A 244 7.00 -12.04 -23.34
C PRO A 244 6.83 -10.53 -23.23
N HIS A 245 7.82 -9.88 -22.59
CA HIS A 245 7.83 -8.45 -22.32
C HIS A 245 8.18 -7.55 -23.52
N GLU A 246 8.32 -8.12 -24.70
CA GLU A 246 8.77 -7.41 -25.91
C GLU A 246 7.73 -6.40 -26.44
N ALA A 247 6.45 -6.58 -26.15
CA ALA A 247 5.42 -5.63 -26.50
C ALA A 247 5.11 -4.70 -25.31
N LYS A 248 5.18 -3.39 -25.53
CA LYS A 248 4.82 -2.37 -24.52
C LYS A 248 3.38 -2.47 -23.97
N ASN A 249 2.53 -3.32 -24.53
CA ASN A 249 1.09 -3.44 -24.26
C ASN A 249 0.70 -4.81 -23.64
N ASN A 250 1.59 -5.47 -22.91
CA ASN A 250 1.27 -6.77 -22.25
C ASN A 250 0.68 -6.57 -20.83
N GLU A 251 0.28 -5.37 -20.49
CA GLU A 251 -0.39 -5.05 -19.23
C GLU A 251 -1.89 -4.95 -19.46
N THR A 252 -2.67 -5.73 -18.69
CA THR A 252 -4.14 -5.71 -18.72
C THR A 252 -4.69 -5.25 -17.39
N ASP A 253 -5.87 -4.64 -17.41
CA ASP A 253 -6.55 -4.12 -16.22
C ASP A 253 -7.19 -5.26 -15.42
N LEU A 254 -6.43 -5.78 -14.45
CA LEU A 254 -6.88 -6.79 -13.52
C LEU A 254 -8.00 -6.29 -12.60
N LEU A 255 -7.93 -5.02 -12.16
CA LEU A 255 -8.88 -4.50 -11.17
C LEU A 255 -10.29 -4.41 -11.75
N ASN A 256 -10.42 -3.89 -12.95
CA ASN A 256 -11.72 -3.79 -13.60
C ASN A 256 -12.35 -5.17 -13.88
N ASP A 257 -11.54 -6.13 -14.34
CA ASP A 257 -11.98 -7.50 -14.60
C ASP A 257 -12.38 -8.19 -13.28
N PHE A 258 -11.59 -8.03 -12.23
CA PHE A 258 -11.88 -8.56 -10.90
C PHE A 258 -13.14 -7.94 -10.29
N LEU A 259 -13.30 -6.62 -10.33
CA LEU A 259 -14.50 -5.95 -9.79
C LEU A 259 -15.75 -6.35 -10.55
N THR A 260 -15.65 -6.58 -11.87
CA THR A 260 -16.76 -7.09 -12.68
C THR A 260 -17.13 -8.52 -12.27
N TYR A 261 -16.15 -9.37 -12.00
CA TYR A 261 -16.34 -10.73 -11.47
C TYR A 261 -16.98 -10.70 -10.07
N HIS A 262 -16.45 -9.89 -9.17
CA HIS A 262 -16.94 -9.72 -7.80
C HIS A 262 -18.42 -9.32 -7.78
N ASN A 263 -18.79 -8.27 -8.53
CA ASN A 263 -20.16 -7.77 -8.59
C ASN A 263 -21.18 -8.74 -9.21
N LYS A 264 -20.72 -9.73 -10.00
CA LYS A 264 -21.58 -10.78 -10.54
C LYS A 264 -21.84 -11.93 -9.57
N ASN A 265 -21.03 -12.07 -8.54
CA ASN A 265 -21.05 -13.17 -7.58
C ASN A 265 -21.55 -12.76 -6.18
N LEU A 266 -21.89 -11.48 -5.99
CA LEU A 266 -22.66 -10.95 -4.86
C LEU A 266 -24.16 -11.11 -5.11
#